data_cdd5962ba3e86179253c181c1b2e0371
#
_entry.id   cdd5962ba3e86179253c181c1b2e0371
#
_cell.length_a   1.000
_cell.length_b   1.000
_cell.length_c   1.000
_cell.angle_alpha   90.00
_cell.angle_beta   90.00
_cell.angle_gamma   90.00
#
_symmetry.space_group_name_H-M   'P 1'
#
loop_
_entity.id
_entity.type
_entity.pdbx_description
1 polymer ?
#
loop_
_entity_poly.entity_id
_entity_poly.type
_entity_poly.pdbx_seq_one_letter_code
_entity_poly.pdbx_strand_id
1 'polypeptide(L)'
;MERKINVYLNRWKRDVSKKVLVIYGNKQVGKTYSVLKFGEKEYKNVVYFNADNNIELLNTLKREKTMEKIIMHLSLLSNESILTNDTLVVIDNVNDLEIINAMKIFGKTQELNYHIILITSLRENLKKFKCEELQFKAMNSVDFEEYLVAINNKQLIDFIKTSFKNNTPMPFHSVAMDYYDDYLMTGGLPEAVEMSINNSNKYLLNTIYSKVSDTYKKEIGTLDTLIDITRGLEVYDSIPYQLQKQNRKFQYGLIKAGSRSKDYEKSINF
;
A
#
# COMPACT_ATOMS: atom_id res chain seq x y z
N MET A 1 4.33 15.40 0.58
CA MET A 1 3.12 15.35 1.46
C MET A 1 3.42 14.54 2.73
N GLU A 2 2.92 14.98 3.89
CA GLU A 2 3.03 14.24 5.16
C GLU A 2 1.94 13.16 5.24
N ARG A 3 2.30 11.93 5.68
CA ARG A 3 1.40 10.77 5.73
C ARG A 3 1.34 10.21 7.16
N LYS A 4 0.18 9.73 7.57
CA LYS A 4 -0.03 9.08 8.88
C LYS A 4 0.91 7.88 9.12
N ILE A 5 1.31 7.20 8.04
CA ILE A 5 2.26 6.09 8.11
C ILE A 5 3.61 6.51 8.70
N ASN A 6 4.04 7.77 8.51
CA ASN A 6 5.33 8.26 9.03
C ASN A 6 5.39 8.23 10.57
N VAL A 7 4.27 8.55 11.23
CA VAL A 7 4.16 8.46 12.70
C VAL A 7 4.32 7.00 13.15
N TYR A 8 3.73 6.07 12.40
CA TYR A 8 3.84 4.65 12.69
C TYR A 8 5.27 4.13 12.48
N LEU A 9 5.92 4.49 11.38
CA LEU A 9 7.31 4.10 11.07
C LEU A 9 8.27 4.58 12.15
N ASN A 10 8.10 5.81 12.64
CA ASN A 10 8.90 6.35 13.74
C ASN A 10 8.70 5.56 15.06
N ARG A 11 7.48 5.13 15.37
CA ARG A 11 7.20 4.27 16.52
C ARG A 11 7.83 2.89 16.36
N TRP A 12 7.68 2.28 15.18
CA TRP A 12 8.26 0.99 14.87
C TRP A 12 9.79 1.01 15.00
N LYS A 13 10.46 2.06 14.50
CA LYS A 13 11.92 2.20 14.66
C LYS A 13 12.38 2.18 16.12
N ARG A 14 11.56 2.73 17.02
CA ARG A 14 11.85 2.79 18.47
C ARG A 14 11.37 1.57 19.24
N ASP A 15 10.62 0.68 18.60
CA ASP A 15 10.10 -0.53 19.24
C ASP A 15 11.25 -1.48 19.57
N VAL A 16 11.29 -1.93 20.82
CA VAL A 16 12.31 -2.87 21.32
C VAL A 16 12.20 -4.24 20.67
N SER A 17 10.97 -4.64 20.26
CA SER A 17 10.72 -5.96 19.68
C SER A 17 11.37 -6.18 18.32
N LYS A 18 11.74 -5.11 17.61
CA LYS A 18 12.48 -5.14 16.32
C LYS A 18 11.94 -6.16 15.30
N LYS A 19 10.65 -6.36 15.28
CA LYS A 19 10.02 -7.27 14.31
C LYS A 19 10.10 -6.70 12.90
N VAL A 20 10.29 -7.57 11.91
CA VAL A 20 10.17 -7.19 10.51
C VAL A 20 8.79 -6.58 10.27
N LEU A 21 8.77 -5.42 9.64
CA LEU A 21 7.52 -4.72 9.32
C LEU A 21 7.06 -5.07 7.92
N VAL A 22 5.84 -5.56 7.80
CA VAL A 22 5.18 -5.82 6.52
C VAL A 22 4.16 -4.72 6.26
N ILE A 23 4.46 -3.84 5.30
CA ILE A 23 3.54 -2.78 4.83
C ILE A 23 2.78 -3.32 3.63
N TYR A 24 1.46 -3.36 3.75
CA TYR A 24 0.60 -3.88 2.70
C TYR A 24 -0.52 -2.89 2.32
N GLY A 25 -0.99 -2.99 1.09
CA GLY A 25 -2.06 -2.12 0.58
C GLY A 25 -2.04 -2.05 -0.94
N ASN A 26 -3.02 -1.35 -1.50
CA ASN A 26 -3.19 -1.23 -2.95
C ASN A 26 -1.94 -0.65 -3.62
N LYS A 27 -1.78 -0.91 -4.91
CA LYS A 27 -0.73 -0.27 -5.71
C LYS A 27 -0.93 1.25 -5.75
N GLN A 28 0.16 1.98 -5.93
CA GLN A 28 0.19 3.45 -6.10
C GLN A 28 -0.35 4.28 -4.92
N VAL A 29 -0.55 3.69 -3.73
CA VAL A 29 -0.90 4.45 -2.51
C VAL A 29 0.31 5.12 -1.83
N GLY A 30 1.51 4.98 -2.41
CA GLY A 30 2.74 5.62 -1.94
C GLY A 30 3.54 4.83 -0.91
N LYS A 31 3.38 3.48 -0.83
CA LYS A 31 4.12 2.62 0.13
C LYS A 31 5.63 2.79 0.01
N THR A 32 6.18 2.50 -1.16
CA THR A 32 7.61 2.58 -1.46
C THR A 32 8.16 3.97 -1.18
N TYR A 33 7.50 5.00 -1.70
CA TYR A 33 7.91 6.40 -1.49
C TYR A 33 7.99 6.77 0.01
N SER A 34 6.97 6.41 0.79
CA SER A 34 6.94 6.72 2.22
C SER A 34 8.04 6.01 3.00
N VAL A 35 8.31 4.74 2.66
CA VAL A 35 9.36 3.95 3.32
C VAL A 35 10.76 4.45 2.97
N LEU A 36 11.02 4.72 1.69
CA LEU A 36 12.33 5.24 1.26
C LEU A 36 12.61 6.62 1.85
N LYS A 37 11.64 7.54 1.80
CA LYS A 37 11.76 8.86 2.43
C LYS A 37 11.97 8.79 3.95
N PHE A 38 11.33 7.83 4.62
CA PHE A 38 11.58 7.56 6.04
C PHE A 38 13.00 7.03 6.26
N GLY A 39 13.45 6.10 5.41
CA GLY A 39 14.80 5.54 5.47
C GLY A 39 15.89 6.60 5.32
N GLU A 40 15.80 7.43 4.27
CA GLU A 40 16.72 8.53 4.01
C GLU A 40 16.83 9.50 5.19
N LYS A 41 15.73 9.75 5.89
CA LYS A 41 15.72 10.67 7.03
C LYS A 41 16.26 10.05 8.31
N GLU A 42 16.00 8.79 8.55
CA GLU A 42 16.14 8.17 9.86
C GLU A 42 17.31 7.17 9.98
N TYR A 43 17.93 6.78 8.87
CA TYR A 43 19.04 5.83 8.82
C TYR A 43 20.25 6.41 8.10
N LYS A 44 21.43 5.86 8.39
CA LYS A 44 22.67 6.24 7.70
C LYS A 44 22.74 5.64 6.31
N ASN A 45 22.12 4.47 6.12
CA ASN A 45 22.06 3.75 4.86
C ASN A 45 20.69 3.09 4.62
N VAL A 46 20.27 3.01 3.37
CA VAL A 46 19.04 2.34 2.93
C VAL A 46 19.35 1.39 1.80
N VAL A 47 19.28 0.10 2.06
CA VAL A 47 19.46 -0.94 1.05
C VAL A 47 18.10 -1.34 0.51
N TYR A 48 17.88 -1.11 -0.79
CA TYR A 48 16.61 -1.34 -1.46
C TYR A 48 16.70 -2.49 -2.46
N PHE A 49 15.76 -3.42 -2.36
CA PHE A 49 15.56 -4.50 -3.30
C PHE A 49 14.15 -4.47 -3.87
N ASN A 50 14.03 -4.64 -5.17
CA ASN A 50 12.75 -4.94 -5.82
C ASN A 50 12.68 -6.46 -6.04
N ALA A 51 11.69 -7.12 -5.44
CA ALA A 51 11.49 -8.56 -5.56
C ALA A 51 10.84 -8.96 -6.90
N ASP A 52 10.26 -8.00 -7.64
CA ASP A 52 9.70 -8.26 -8.97
C ASP A 52 10.81 -8.74 -9.90
N ASN A 53 10.66 -9.97 -10.41
CA ASN A 53 11.60 -10.61 -11.36
C ASN A 53 13.05 -10.79 -10.82
N ASN A 54 13.29 -10.63 -9.53
CA ASN A 54 14.60 -10.86 -8.91
C ASN A 54 14.70 -12.30 -8.39
N ILE A 55 14.95 -13.23 -9.29
CA ILE A 55 14.98 -14.67 -8.99
C ILE A 55 16.07 -15.00 -7.97
N GLU A 56 17.23 -14.35 -8.01
CA GLU A 56 18.33 -14.59 -7.09
C GLU A 56 17.99 -14.19 -5.66
N LEU A 57 17.40 -13.02 -5.48
CA LEU A 57 16.88 -12.54 -4.20
C LEU A 57 15.83 -13.52 -3.65
N LEU A 58 14.84 -13.88 -4.47
CA LEU A 58 13.74 -14.75 -4.07
C LEU A 58 14.23 -16.13 -3.65
N ASN A 59 15.16 -16.72 -4.43
CA ASN A 59 15.77 -18.01 -4.11
C ASN A 59 16.59 -17.95 -2.83
N THR A 60 17.34 -16.88 -2.62
CA THR A 60 18.12 -16.67 -1.39
C THR A 60 17.21 -16.64 -0.17
N LEU A 61 16.16 -15.83 -0.20
CA LEU A 61 15.23 -15.69 0.93
C LEU A 61 14.46 -16.99 1.24
N LYS A 62 14.19 -17.81 0.24
CA LYS A 62 13.54 -19.12 0.44
C LYS A 62 14.49 -20.20 0.96
N ARG A 63 15.72 -20.21 0.47
CA ARG A 63 16.72 -21.25 0.76
C ARG A 63 17.37 -21.07 2.13
N GLU A 64 17.78 -19.85 2.46
CA GLU A 64 18.55 -19.59 3.67
C GLU A 64 17.68 -19.69 4.93
N LYS A 65 18.23 -20.33 5.97
CA LYS A 65 17.52 -20.62 7.23
C LYS A 65 18.11 -19.92 8.43
N THR A 66 19.16 -19.11 8.24
CA THR A 66 19.78 -18.33 9.30
C THR A 66 19.84 -16.87 8.90
N MET A 67 19.67 -16.01 9.89
CA MET A 67 19.63 -14.57 9.72
C MET A 67 20.96 -14.03 9.17
N GLU A 68 22.09 -14.54 9.67
CA GLU A 68 23.43 -14.14 9.27
C GLU A 68 23.66 -14.41 7.78
N LYS A 69 23.23 -15.57 7.28
CA LYS A 69 23.34 -15.92 5.86
C LYS A 69 22.46 -15.04 4.99
N ILE A 70 21.22 -14.78 5.42
CA ILE A 70 20.34 -13.86 4.68
C ILE A 70 21.00 -12.47 4.58
N ILE A 71 21.48 -11.90 5.69
CA ILE A 71 22.12 -10.59 5.70
C ILE A 71 23.39 -10.58 4.85
N MET A 72 24.22 -11.62 4.95
CA MET A 72 25.43 -11.76 4.12
C MET A 72 25.08 -11.75 2.63
N HIS A 73 24.10 -12.53 2.21
CA HIS A 73 23.68 -12.57 0.81
C HIS A 73 23.05 -11.24 0.35
N LEU A 74 22.23 -10.60 1.18
CA LEU A 74 21.69 -9.27 0.87
C LEU A 74 22.80 -8.24 0.72
N SER A 75 23.83 -8.27 1.59
CA SER A 75 24.99 -7.38 1.48
C SER A 75 25.77 -7.64 0.18
N LEU A 76 25.94 -8.89 -0.23
CA LEU A 76 26.60 -9.23 -1.49
C LEU A 76 25.78 -8.74 -2.72
N LEU A 77 24.47 -8.95 -2.70
CA LEU A 77 23.57 -8.55 -3.79
C LEU A 77 23.46 -7.03 -3.95
N SER A 78 23.56 -6.27 -2.87
CA SER A 78 23.53 -4.80 -2.92
C SER A 78 24.89 -4.17 -3.10
N ASN A 79 25.97 -4.93 -2.88
CA ASN A 79 27.33 -4.44 -2.75
C ASN A 79 27.50 -3.38 -1.63
N GLU A 80 26.69 -3.52 -0.57
CA GLU A 80 26.66 -2.60 0.58
C GLU A 80 26.69 -3.35 1.90
N SER A 81 27.31 -2.74 2.93
CA SER A 81 27.31 -3.30 4.29
C SER A 81 25.98 -3.04 4.99
N ILE A 82 25.33 -4.10 5.46
CA ILE A 82 24.09 -4.01 6.24
C ILE A 82 24.45 -4.05 7.73
N LEU A 83 24.40 -2.88 8.37
CA LEU A 83 24.74 -2.71 9.78
C LEU A 83 23.49 -2.63 10.65
N THR A 84 23.54 -3.23 11.82
CA THR A 84 22.47 -3.16 12.82
C THR A 84 22.24 -1.71 13.28
N ASN A 85 20.96 -1.32 13.40
CA ASN A 85 20.48 0.02 13.77
C ASN A 85 20.80 1.16 12.77
N ASP A 86 21.80 1.02 11.91
CA ASP A 86 22.26 2.07 10.99
C ASP A 86 21.70 1.89 9.57
N THR A 87 21.40 0.64 9.16
CA THR A 87 20.88 0.34 7.82
C THR A 87 19.41 -0.07 7.88
N LEU A 88 18.59 0.54 7.04
CA LEU A 88 17.25 0.06 6.74
C LEU A 88 17.29 -0.82 5.50
N VAL A 89 16.85 -2.07 5.61
CA VAL A 89 16.64 -2.95 4.47
C VAL A 89 15.18 -2.89 4.02
N VAL A 90 14.96 -2.58 2.76
CA VAL A 90 13.63 -2.51 2.15
C VAL A 90 13.55 -3.54 1.04
N ILE A 91 12.59 -4.46 1.13
CA ILE A 91 12.29 -5.44 0.08
C ILE A 91 10.88 -5.15 -0.43
N ASP A 92 10.80 -4.62 -1.63
CA ASP A 92 9.56 -4.16 -2.25
C ASP A 92 8.98 -5.22 -3.21
N ASN A 93 7.68 -5.13 -3.46
CA ASN A 93 6.93 -6.04 -4.34
C ASN A 93 7.00 -7.52 -3.92
N VAL A 94 7.03 -7.79 -2.63
CA VAL A 94 7.03 -9.17 -2.09
C VAL A 94 5.62 -9.74 -2.21
N ASN A 95 5.34 -10.44 -3.30
CA ASN A 95 4.02 -11.03 -3.58
C ASN A 95 3.96 -12.55 -3.32
N ASP A 96 4.91 -13.08 -2.58
CA ASP A 96 4.99 -14.48 -2.19
C ASP A 96 4.93 -14.64 -0.65
N LEU A 97 3.93 -15.37 -0.17
CA LEU A 97 3.74 -15.64 1.26
C LEU A 97 4.87 -16.49 1.86
N GLU A 98 5.53 -17.34 1.07
CA GLU A 98 6.66 -18.14 1.54
C GLU A 98 7.83 -17.25 1.95
N ILE A 99 8.08 -16.17 1.19
CA ILE A 99 9.11 -15.19 1.50
C ILE A 99 8.76 -14.43 2.78
N ILE A 100 7.52 -13.94 2.89
CA ILE A 100 7.05 -13.28 4.11
C ILE A 100 7.20 -14.22 5.31
N ASN A 101 6.90 -15.51 5.14
CA ASN A 101 7.06 -16.52 6.18
C ASN A 101 8.55 -16.78 6.53
N ALA A 102 9.44 -16.79 5.55
CA ALA A 102 10.86 -16.96 5.79
C ALA A 102 11.46 -15.84 6.66
N MET A 103 10.94 -14.62 6.51
CA MET A 103 11.40 -13.45 7.29
C MET A 103 11.03 -13.49 8.78
N LYS A 104 10.22 -14.44 9.23
CA LYS A 104 9.92 -14.68 10.66
C LYS A 104 11.17 -14.95 11.50
N ILE A 105 12.23 -15.44 10.88
CA ILE A 105 13.49 -15.73 11.58
C ILE A 105 14.05 -14.48 12.27
N PHE A 106 13.86 -13.30 11.68
CA PHE A 106 14.29 -12.03 12.26
C PHE A 106 13.47 -11.60 13.49
N GLY A 107 12.23 -12.10 13.65
CA GLY A 107 11.40 -11.82 14.81
C GLY A 107 11.61 -12.78 15.98
N LYS A 108 12.34 -13.88 15.78
CA LYS A 108 12.62 -14.89 16.82
C LYS A 108 13.85 -14.57 17.67
N THR A 109 14.79 -13.82 17.14
CA THR A 109 16.04 -13.45 17.79
C THR A 109 16.01 -11.98 18.21
N GLN A 110 16.05 -11.74 19.52
CA GLN A 110 16.07 -10.36 20.06
C GLN A 110 17.47 -9.72 20.06
N GLU A 111 18.52 -10.50 19.76
CA GLU A 111 19.91 -10.07 19.93
C GLU A 111 20.45 -9.21 18.78
N LEU A 112 19.94 -9.39 17.56
CA LEU A 112 20.43 -8.68 16.39
C LEU A 112 19.37 -7.72 15.83
N ASN A 113 19.63 -6.43 15.97
CA ASN A 113 18.70 -5.34 15.63
C ASN A 113 18.79 -4.94 14.15
N TYR A 114 18.39 -5.82 13.23
CA TYR A 114 18.22 -5.48 11.82
C TYR A 114 16.85 -4.85 11.58
N HIS A 115 16.82 -3.70 10.95
CA HIS A 115 15.58 -3.03 10.55
C HIS A 115 15.22 -3.42 9.12
N ILE A 116 14.16 -4.20 8.97
CA ILE A 116 13.72 -4.73 7.67
C ILE A 116 12.25 -4.39 7.46
N ILE A 117 11.94 -3.83 6.30
CA ILE A 117 10.56 -3.55 5.85
C ILE A 117 10.30 -4.31 4.57
N LEU A 118 9.23 -5.11 4.58
CA LEU A 118 8.67 -5.74 3.38
C LEU A 118 7.50 -4.91 2.88
N ILE A 119 7.42 -4.69 1.58
CA ILE A 119 6.30 -4.00 0.95
C ILE A 119 5.59 -4.98 0.01
N THR A 120 4.26 -5.06 0.14
CA THR A 120 3.46 -5.98 -0.67
C THR A 120 2.12 -5.38 -1.08
N SER A 121 1.55 -5.87 -2.18
CA SER A 121 0.17 -5.61 -2.57
C SER A 121 -0.81 -6.69 -2.10
N LEU A 122 -0.32 -7.84 -1.61
CA LEU A 122 -1.15 -8.91 -1.04
C LEU A 122 -1.98 -8.37 0.13
N ARG A 123 -3.30 -8.57 0.08
CA ARG A 123 -4.23 -8.06 1.10
C ARG A 123 -5.06 -9.17 1.74
N GLU A 124 -5.72 -9.96 0.92
CA GLU A 124 -6.65 -11.00 1.38
C GLU A 124 -5.92 -12.14 2.10
N ASN A 125 -4.81 -12.59 1.54
CA ASN A 125 -4.01 -13.68 2.11
C ASN A 125 -3.37 -13.30 3.44
N LEU A 126 -2.96 -12.02 3.60
CA LEU A 126 -2.35 -11.53 4.84
C LEU A 126 -3.34 -11.42 5.99
N LYS A 127 -4.64 -11.17 5.75
CA LYS A 127 -5.66 -11.15 6.80
C LYS A 127 -5.80 -12.51 7.51
N LYS A 128 -5.54 -13.60 6.79
CA LYS A 128 -5.56 -14.97 7.30
C LYS A 128 -4.21 -15.40 7.87
N PHE A 129 -3.16 -14.66 7.60
CA PHE A 129 -1.78 -14.95 8.00
C PHE A 129 -1.51 -14.39 9.39
N LYS A 130 -1.87 -15.16 10.43
CA LYS A 130 -1.54 -14.82 11.83
C LYS A 130 -0.08 -15.16 12.11
N CYS A 131 0.68 -14.16 12.54
CA CYS A 131 2.09 -14.31 12.87
C CYS A 131 2.49 -13.31 13.94
N GLU A 132 3.06 -13.78 15.03
CA GLU A 132 3.51 -12.94 16.15
C GLU A 132 4.93 -12.39 15.92
N GLU A 133 5.72 -13.03 15.07
CA GLU A 133 7.10 -12.67 14.77
C GLU A 133 7.22 -11.50 13.80
N LEU A 134 6.16 -11.18 13.06
CA LEU A 134 6.10 -10.07 12.12
C LEU A 134 5.11 -9.01 12.58
N GLN A 135 5.36 -7.79 12.18
CA GLN A 135 4.43 -6.67 12.42
C GLN A 135 3.79 -6.25 11.11
N PHE A 136 2.46 -6.14 11.08
CA PHE A 136 1.71 -5.82 9.88
C PHE A 136 1.10 -4.43 9.95
N LYS A 137 1.26 -3.63 8.92
CA LYS A 137 0.66 -2.31 8.80
C LYS A 137 0.02 -2.09 7.44
N ALA A 138 -1.30 -1.88 7.44
CA ALA A 138 -1.99 -1.45 6.24
C ALA A 138 -1.66 0.01 5.90
N MET A 139 -1.41 0.28 4.63
CA MET A 139 -1.31 1.62 4.08
C MET A 139 -2.39 1.79 3.01
N ASN A 140 -3.28 2.74 3.24
CA ASN A 140 -4.37 3.07 2.31
C ASN A 140 -4.01 4.32 1.48
N SER A 141 -4.88 4.68 0.55
CA SER A 141 -4.85 5.96 -0.13
C SER A 141 -4.85 7.12 0.87
N VAL A 142 -4.52 8.31 0.42
CA VAL A 142 -4.61 9.55 1.21
C VAL A 142 -6.04 9.69 1.72
N ASP A 143 -6.25 9.85 3.01
CA ASP A 143 -7.57 10.15 3.56
C ASP A 143 -7.83 11.67 3.58
N PHE A 144 -9.06 12.07 3.88
CA PHE A 144 -9.45 13.49 3.86
C PHE A 144 -8.66 14.33 4.86
N GLU A 145 -8.31 13.77 6.02
CA GLU A 145 -7.47 14.47 7.00
C GLU A 145 -6.05 14.71 6.46
N GLU A 146 -5.44 13.69 5.83
CA GLU A 146 -4.13 13.83 5.17
C GLU A 146 -4.18 14.84 4.01
N TYR A 147 -5.30 14.86 3.26
CA TYR A 147 -5.54 15.86 2.23
C TYR A 147 -5.58 17.27 2.80
N LEU A 148 -6.36 17.51 3.87
CA LEU A 148 -6.43 18.81 4.52
C LEU A 148 -5.06 19.25 5.09
N VAL A 149 -4.27 18.33 5.62
CA VAL A 149 -2.88 18.61 6.02
C VAL A 149 -2.03 19.02 4.82
N ALA A 150 -2.20 18.35 3.68
CA ALA A 150 -1.41 18.63 2.47
C ALA A 150 -1.70 20.03 1.88
N ILE A 151 -2.92 20.53 2.01
CA ILE A 151 -3.31 21.89 1.62
C ILE A 151 -3.12 22.93 2.74
N ASN A 152 -2.39 22.58 3.82
CA ASN A 152 -2.12 23.43 4.99
C ASN A 152 -3.37 23.91 5.74
N ASN A 153 -4.48 23.19 5.67
CA ASN A 153 -5.73 23.54 6.34
C ASN A 153 -5.99 22.69 7.61
N LYS A 154 -5.04 22.72 8.56
CA LYS A 154 -5.14 21.96 9.82
C LYS A 154 -6.28 22.48 10.71
N GLN A 155 -6.60 23.78 10.66
CA GLN A 155 -7.68 24.36 11.48
C GLN A 155 -9.03 23.72 11.17
N LEU A 156 -9.30 23.42 9.90
CA LEU A 156 -10.56 22.79 9.51
C LEU A 156 -10.70 21.38 10.11
N ILE A 157 -9.58 20.64 10.24
CA ILE A 157 -9.55 19.34 10.91
C ILE A 157 -10.01 19.47 12.37
N ASP A 158 -9.51 20.49 13.08
CA ASP A 158 -9.84 20.72 14.48
C ASP A 158 -11.32 21.09 14.64
N PHE A 159 -11.87 21.93 13.75
CA PHE A 159 -13.31 22.24 13.74
C PHE A 159 -14.15 20.98 13.50
N ILE A 160 -13.82 20.16 12.51
CA ILE A 160 -14.54 18.91 12.22
C ILE A 160 -14.52 18.00 13.46
N LYS A 161 -13.33 17.75 14.03
CA LYS A 161 -13.18 16.86 15.19
C LYS A 161 -13.90 17.37 16.44
N THR A 162 -13.82 18.67 16.69
CA THR A 162 -14.46 19.29 17.87
C THR A 162 -15.97 19.24 17.75
N SER A 163 -16.53 19.61 16.59
CA SER A 163 -17.97 19.55 16.36
C SER A 163 -18.51 18.13 16.45
N PHE A 164 -17.80 17.16 15.88
CA PHE A 164 -18.17 15.74 15.98
C PHE A 164 -18.16 15.25 17.44
N LYS A 165 -17.09 15.57 18.19
CA LYS A 165 -16.95 15.18 19.60
C LYS A 165 -18.03 15.77 20.48
N ASN A 166 -18.38 17.03 20.26
CA ASN A 166 -19.35 17.77 21.06
C ASN A 166 -20.78 17.63 20.57
N ASN A 167 -20.99 16.93 19.43
CA ASN A 167 -22.30 16.84 18.78
C ASN A 167 -22.94 18.20 18.50
N THR A 168 -22.13 19.16 18.04
CA THR A 168 -22.55 20.53 17.72
C THR A 168 -22.49 20.77 16.20
N PRO A 169 -23.30 21.70 15.67
CA PRO A 169 -23.18 22.12 14.28
C PRO A 169 -21.75 22.55 13.96
N MET A 170 -21.24 22.10 12.82
CA MET A 170 -19.89 22.42 12.40
C MET A 170 -19.81 23.83 11.80
N PRO A 171 -19.01 24.75 12.34
CA PRO A 171 -18.69 26.02 11.68
C PRO A 171 -18.03 25.75 10.31
N PHE A 172 -18.33 26.55 9.30
CA PHE A 172 -17.75 26.42 7.96
C PHE A 172 -18.06 25.07 7.26
N HIS A 173 -19.21 24.47 7.53
CA HIS A 173 -19.61 23.19 6.95
C HIS A 173 -19.57 23.22 5.40
N SER A 174 -20.07 24.29 4.77
CA SER A 174 -20.02 24.44 3.31
C SER A 174 -18.58 24.41 2.78
N VAL A 175 -17.68 25.13 3.43
CA VAL A 175 -16.25 25.16 3.05
C VAL A 175 -15.62 23.77 3.18
N ALA A 176 -15.99 23.02 4.23
CA ALA A 176 -15.52 21.64 4.38
C ALA A 176 -16.04 20.72 3.28
N MET A 177 -17.29 20.94 2.83
CA MET A 177 -17.86 20.17 1.71
C MET A 177 -17.17 20.50 0.39
N ASP A 178 -16.86 21.76 0.11
CA ASP A 178 -16.11 22.15 -1.09
C ASP A 178 -14.73 21.45 -1.14
N TYR A 179 -13.98 21.44 -0.04
CA TYR A 179 -12.72 20.70 0.06
C TYR A 179 -12.91 19.17 -0.03
N TYR A 180 -14.03 18.66 0.47
CA TYR A 180 -14.32 17.24 0.36
C TYR A 180 -14.62 16.83 -1.07
N ASP A 181 -15.33 17.65 -1.83
CA ASP A 181 -15.58 17.44 -3.25
C ASP A 181 -14.28 17.48 -4.07
N ASP A 182 -13.41 18.43 -3.80
CA ASP A 182 -12.07 18.48 -4.40
C ASP A 182 -11.25 17.21 -4.05
N TYR A 183 -11.30 16.77 -2.81
CA TYR A 183 -10.65 15.52 -2.40
C TYR A 183 -11.21 14.30 -3.13
N LEU A 184 -12.53 14.20 -3.29
CA LEU A 184 -13.17 13.11 -4.04
C LEU A 184 -12.70 13.07 -5.49
N MET A 185 -12.46 14.23 -6.10
CA MET A 185 -11.89 14.33 -7.45
C MET A 185 -10.48 13.75 -7.57
N THR A 186 -9.70 13.72 -6.49
CA THR A 186 -8.35 13.11 -6.49
C THR A 186 -8.37 11.60 -6.27
N GLY A 187 -9.48 11.05 -5.78
CA GLY A 187 -9.61 9.64 -5.40
C GLY A 187 -8.63 9.20 -4.30
N GLY A 188 -7.98 10.15 -3.60
CA GLY A 188 -6.98 9.87 -2.57
C GLY A 188 -5.67 9.28 -3.09
N LEU A 189 -5.41 9.33 -4.40
CA LEU A 189 -4.12 8.94 -4.97
C LEU A 189 -3.07 10.02 -4.65
N PRO A 190 -1.92 9.68 -4.04
CA PRO A 190 -0.92 10.69 -3.64
C PRO A 190 -0.47 11.57 -4.81
N GLU A 191 -0.22 10.99 -5.98
CA GLU A 191 0.18 11.71 -7.19
C GLU A 191 -0.92 12.68 -7.67
N ALA A 192 -2.19 12.26 -7.60
CA ALA A 192 -3.34 13.10 -7.96
C ALA A 192 -3.54 14.24 -6.94
N VAL A 193 -3.36 13.96 -5.65
CA VAL A 193 -3.42 14.98 -4.59
C VAL A 193 -2.32 16.02 -4.78
N GLU A 194 -1.07 15.62 -4.98
CA GLU A 194 0.05 16.54 -5.22
C GLU A 194 -0.17 17.38 -6.48
N MET A 195 -0.68 16.77 -7.54
CA MET A 195 -0.98 17.48 -8.78
C MET A 195 -2.12 18.48 -8.60
N SER A 196 -3.18 18.13 -7.88
CA SER A 196 -4.31 19.04 -7.64
C SER A 196 -3.91 20.26 -6.80
N ILE A 197 -2.94 20.11 -5.90
CA ILE A 197 -2.42 21.20 -5.06
C ILE A 197 -1.53 22.13 -5.88
N ASN A 198 -0.68 21.57 -6.75
CA ASN A 198 0.32 22.32 -7.50
C ASN A 198 -0.18 22.89 -8.83
N ASN A 199 -1.18 22.27 -9.45
CA ASN A 199 -1.70 22.61 -10.76
C ASN A 199 -3.23 22.44 -10.82
N SER A 200 -3.94 23.49 -11.13
CA SER A 200 -5.41 23.49 -11.29
C SER A 200 -5.89 22.76 -12.57
N ASN A 201 -5.01 22.09 -13.30
CA ASN A 201 -5.37 21.48 -14.59
C ASN A 201 -5.97 20.08 -14.40
N LYS A 202 -7.29 20.00 -14.38
CA LYS A 202 -8.05 18.73 -14.24
C LYS A 202 -7.77 17.68 -15.33
N TYR A 203 -7.28 18.09 -16.53
CA TYR A 203 -6.93 17.15 -17.60
C TYR A 203 -5.75 16.23 -17.22
N LEU A 204 -4.82 16.73 -16.41
CA LEU A 204 -3.69 15.94 -15.95
C LEU A 204 -4.10 14.81 -14.99
N LEU A 205 -5.20 14.98 -14.24
CA LEU A 205 -5.73 13.94 -13.37
C LEU A 205 -6.18 12.72 -14.17
N ASN A 206 -6.79 12.91 -15.33
CA ASN A 206 -7.21 11.80 -16.19
C ASN A 206 -6.03 10.95 -16.65
N THR A 207 -4.86 11.56 -16.87
CA THR A 207 -3.63 10.82 -17.21
C THR A 207 -3.19 9.91 -16.06
N ILE A 208 -3.28 10.40 -14.82
CA ILE A 208 -2.97 9.61 -13.62
C ILE A 208 -3.96 8.44 -13.50
N TYR A 209 -5.25 8.69 -13.66
CA TYR A 209 -6.27 7.64 -13.54
C TYR A 209 -6.12 6.58 -14.63
N SER A 210 -5.83 6.97 -15.87
CA SER A 210 -5.54 6.02 -16.95
C SER A 210 -4.34 5.15 -16.63
N LYS A 211 -3.24 5.74 -16.16
CA LYS A 211 -2.04 5.01 -15.74
C LYS A 211 -2.30 4.00 -14.60
N VAL A 212 -3.14 4.39 -13.63
CA VAL A 212 -3.57 3.50 -12.55
C VAL A 212 -4.40 2.35 -13.10
N SER A 213 -5.39 2.66 -13.95
CA SER A 213 -6.23 1.66 -14.62
C SER A 213 -5.41 0.67 -15.42
N ASP A 214 -4.45 1.15 -16.22
CA ASP A 214 -3.56 0.31 -17.02
C ASP A 214 -2.71 -0.61 -16.15
N THR A 215 -2.28 -0.13 -14.98
CA THR A 215 -1.53 -0.94 -14.03
C THR A 215 -2.35 -2.13 -13.52
N TYR A 216 -3.61 -1.90 -13.15
CA TYR A 216 -4.51 -2.97 -12.73
C TYR A 216 -4.87 -3.91 -13.89
N LYS A 217 -5.14 -3.40 -15.08
CA LYS A 217 -5.41 -4.22 -16.28
C LYS A 217 -4.22 -5.11 -16.65
N LYS A 218 -2.98 -4.60 -16.55
CA LYS A 218 -1.77 -5.40 -16.73
C LYS A 218 -1.65 -6.52 -15.69
N GLU A 219 -1.99 -6.25 -14.44
CA GLU A 219 -1.98 -7.27 -13.39
C GLU A 219 -3.02 -8.37 -13.66
N ILE A 220 -4.25 -8.00 -14.04
CA ILE A 220 -5.26 -8.96 -14.50
C ILE A 220 -4.73 -9.79 -15.67
N GLY A 221 -3.96 -9.18 -16.57
CA GLY A 221 -3.32 -9.86 -17.70
C GLY A 221 -2.27 -10.92 -17.33
N THR A 222 -1.88 -11.03 -16.05
CA THR A 222 -0.97 -12.08 -15.55
C THR A 222 -1.69 -13.31 -15.00
N LEU A 223 -3.03 -13.37 -15.08
CA LEU A 223 -3.80 -14.54 -14.66
C LEU A 223 -3.50 -15.77 -15.53
N ASP A 224 -3.70 -16.95 -14.95
CA ASP A 224 -3.23 -18.24 -15.50
C ASP A 224 -3.83 -18.60 -16.86
N THR A 225 -5.07 -18.21 -17.14
CA THR A 225 -5.78 -18.57 -18.36
C THR A 225 -6.39 -17.37 -19.08
N LEU A 226 -6.53 -17.45 -20.41
CA LEU A 226 -7.22 -16.42 -21.20
C LEU A 226 -8.66 -16.19 -20.73
N ILE A 227 -9.33 -17.23 -20.24
CA ILE A 227 -10.69 -17.13 -19.71
C ILE A 227 -10.69 -16.30 -18.41
N ASP A 228 -9.74 -16.55 -17.50
CA ASP A 228 -9.59 -15.80 -16.27
C ASP A 228 -9.26 -14.33 -16.55
N ILE A 229 -8.35 -14.08 -17.50
CA ILE A 229 -7.98 -12.72 -17.94
C ILE A 229 -9.22 -11.99 -18.47
N THR A 230 -9.95 -12.60 -19.40
CA THR A 230 -11.15 -11.99 -19.99
C THR A 230 -12.18 -11.67 -18.94
N ARG A 231 -12.50 -12.62 -18.06
CA ARG A 231 -13.45 -12.44 -16.96
C ARG A 231 -12.99 -11.38 -15.96
N GLY A 232 -11.68 -11.34 -15.65
CA GLY A 232 -11.10 -10.33 -14.77
C GLY A 232 -11.27 -8.92 -15.35
N LEU A 233 -11.00 -8.73 -16.63
CA LEU A 233 -11.21 -7.46 -17.33
C LEU A 233 -12.70 -7.07 -17.40
N GLU A 234 -13.60 -8.02 -17.69
CA GLU A 234 -15.05 -7.79 -17.69
C GLU A 234 -15.54 -7.33 -16.30
N VAL A 235 -15.07 -7.96 -15.22
CA VAL A 235 -15.37 -7.55 -13.83
C VAL A 235 -14.83 -6.14 -13.57
N TYR A 236 -13.57 -5.88 -13.91
CA TYR A 236 -12.94 -4.59 -13.71
C TYR A 236 -13.70 -3.46 -14.43
N ASP A 237 -14.02 -3.65 -15.70
CA ASP A 237 -14.73 -2.66 -16.51
C ASP A 237 -16.18 -2.44 -16.04
N SER A 238 -16.77 -3.40 -15.30
CA SER A 238 -18.10 -3.24 -14.71
C SER A 238 -18.13 -2.35 -13.45
N ILE A 239 -16.99 -2.10 -12.80
CA ILE A 239 -16.91 -1.38 -11.52
C ILE A 239 -17.61 -0.01 -11.55
N PRO A 240 -17.42 0.87 -12.54
CA PRO A 240 -18.10 2.16 -12.56
C PRO A 240 -19.63 2.00 -12.55
N TYR A 241 -20.17 1.04 -13.30
CA TYR A 241 -21.60 0.78 -13.35
C TYR A 241 -22.13 0.18 -12.05
N GLN A 242 -21.31 -0.65 -11.36
CA GLN A 242 -21.65 -1.20 -10.04
C GLN A 242 -21.78 -0.08 -9.00
N LEU A 243 -20.87 0.90 -9.04
CA LEU A 243 -20.79 2.01 -8.07
C LEU A 243 -21.89 3.07 -8.27
N GLN A 244 -22.42 3.24 -9.49
CA GLN A 244 -23.47 4.21 -9.80
C GLN A 244 -24.83 3.84 -9.20
N LYS A 245 -25.02 2.59 -8.77
CA LYS A 245 -26.32 2.13 -8.22
C LYS A 245 -26.46 2.49 -6.74
N GLN A 246 -27.70 2.82 -6.37
CA GLN A 246 -28.07 3.02 -4.96
C GLN A 246 -27.84 1.75 -4.12
N ASN A 247 -28.16 0.57 -4.70
CA ASN A 247 -27.89 -0.71 -4.08
C ASN A 247 -26.42 -1.13 -4.32
N ARG A 248 -25.59 -1.06 -3.29
CA ARG A 248 -24.17 -1.40 -3.34
C ARG A 248 -23.87 -2.91 -3.43
N LYS A 249 -24.88 -3.77 -3.58
CA LYS A 249 -24.66 -5.20 -3.81
C LYS A 249 -24.15 -5.42 -5.23
N PHE A 250 -23.07 -6.19 -5.35
CA PHE A 250 -22.50 -6.57 -6.63
C PHE A 250 -23.53 -7.35 -7.49
N GLN A 251 -23.71 -6.96 -8.73
CA GLN A 251 -24.69 -7.53 -9.65
C GLN A 251 -23.99 -8.13 -10.87
N TYR A 252 -24.02 -9.45 -10.99
CA TYR A 252 -23.40 -10.17 -12.10
C TYR A 252 -23.97 -9.77 -13.47
N GLY A 253 -25.26 -9.47 -13.54
CA GLY A 253 -25.92 -9.00 -14.77
C GLY A 253 -25.39 -7.68 -15.32
N LEU A 254 -24.64 -6.90 -14.51
CA LEU A 254 -23.96 -5.69 -14.97
C LEU A 254 -22.60 -5.96 -15.62
N ILE A 255 -22.04 -7.13 -15.40
CA ILE A 255 -20.85 -7.57 -16.13
C ILE A 255 -21.30 -7.91 -17.56
N LYS A 256 -22.25 -8.84 -17.69
CA LYS A 256 -22.80 -9.30 -18.95
C LYS A 256 -24.16 -9.95 -18.72
N ALA A 257 -25.11 -9.77 -19.65
CA ALA A 257 -26.42 -10.40 -19.56
C ALA A 257 -26.28 -11.92 -19.40
N GLY A 258 -26.97 -12.50 -18.40
CA GLY A 258 -26.92 -13.92 -18.11
C GLY A 258 -25.73 -14.41 -17.28
N SER A 259 -24.85 -13.52 -16.83
CA SER A 259 -23.70 -13.88 -15.96
C SER A 259 -24.15 -14.48 -14.64
N ARG A 260 -23.44 -15.53 -14.20
CA ARG A 260 -23.70 -16.24 -12.94
C ARG A 260 -22.49 -16.12 -12.00
N SER A 261 -22.74 -16.15 -10.69
CA SER A 261 -21.72 -16.08 -9.64
C SER A 261 -20.56 -17.05 -9.88
N LYS A 262 -20.84 -18.33 -10.14
CA LYS A 262 -19.84 -19.37 -10.36
C LYS A 262 -18.85 -19.09 -11.50
N ASP A 263 -19.23 -18.24 -12.46
CA ASP A 263 -18.39 -17.96 -13.62
C ASP A 263 -17.35 -16.88 -13.33
N TYR A 264 -17.58 -16.03 -12.32
CA TYR A 264 -16.77 -14.86 -12.01
C TYR A 264 -16.17 -14.85 -10.60
N GLU A 265 -16.47 -15.85 -9.76
CA GLU A 265 -16.03 -15.90 -8.35
C GLU A 265 -14.49 -15.82 -8.24
N LYS A 266 -13.76 -16.55 -9.08
CA LYS A 266 -12.29 -16.50 -9.12
C LYS A 266 -11.78 -15.11 -9.48
N SER A 267 -12.41 -14.45 -10.46
CA SER A 267 -12.01 -13.13 -10.95
C SER A 267 -12.35 -11.99 -9.97
N ILE A 268 -13.37 -12.16 -9.13
CA ILE A 268 -13.75 -11.18 -8.11
C ILE A 268 -12.83 -11.28 -6.89
N ASN A 269 -12.33 -12.48 -6.60
CA ASN A 269 -11.44 -12.75 -5.46
C ASN A 269 -9.95 -12.53 -5.80
N PHE A 270 -9.63 -12.21 -7.03
CA PHE A 270 -8.29 -11.80 -7.49
C PHE A 270 -8.01 -10.36 -7.07
#